data_a7e6ecd764e7867f3626f7f51f9820ac
#
_entry.id   a7e6ecd764e7867f3626f7f51f9820ac
#
_cell.length_a   1.000
_cell.length_b   1.000
_cell.length_c   1.000
_cell.angle_alpha   90.00
_cell.angle_beta   90.00
_cell.angle_gamma   90.00
#
_symmetry.space_group_name_H-M   'P 1'
#
loop_
_entity.id
_entity.type
_entity.pdbx_description
1 polymer ?
#
loop_
_entity_poly.entity_id
_entity_poly.type
_entity_poly.pdbx_seq_one_letter_code
_entity_poly.pdbx_strand_id
1 'polypeptide(L)'
;MTHKLLLYSCLLIVLCSCTGSNKEYLEIAYGSDMEEFINPERGFYRPMGAKMSAFKPLDVQALVSLKEPNPAAGGFRVGSSLIYRSYQFDEFKLDPLTEEVLEHIRNDMDVVREAGMKVILRFSYSKSCCDPPFNDAPKATILVHLDQLKPLLTKNEDVIAVVQMGLIGPWGESFYSDYFGDLEHGPVTEQHWLDRNEVISALLAVVPQSRMVQVRAPYYKLRYLDGEEAHPEKAKALDEEEAFSGTPKARLAHHNDCILANYDDYWTYHSFHTWPATVDTLNLKAYIAKESKYLVFGGETCPGGPEGEDVYSPYNDCISEGGNAENYLKRFHTSFLNTSWSGAVNGDWTNKCIEDIKRNLGYRFVLKKGVFPTEIKNKEATKISLEIVNEGYASTYNYRFAELVLRNKGSKKSYRKKIDCDTRHWFSDEMQVLDMEFEWPETLPGGEYELFLNLPDASPSLYNRPEYAIRLASTYESEPVWDAVTGWNLLLPSIQVIN
;
A
#
# COMPACT_ATOMS: atom_id res chain seq x y z
N MET A 1 -38.72 29.57 -15.73
CA MET A 1 -38.87 28.55 -16.79
C MET A 1 -37.53 27.87 -16.93
N THR A 2 -37.36 26.78 -16.24
CA THR A 2 -36.10 26.00 -16.15
C THR A 2 -36.24 24.80 -17.09
N HIS A 3 -35.48 24.79 -18.18
CA HIS A 3 -35.43 23.62 -19.06
C HIS A 3 -34.49 22.56 -18.44
N LYS A 4 -35.09 21.43 -18.04
CA LYS A 4 -34.33 20.17 -17.79
C LYS A 4 -33.95 19.57 -19.14
N LEU A 5 -32.65 19.52 -19.43
CA LEU A 5 -32.14 18.66 -20.50
C LEU A 5 -32.16 17.21 -19.99
N LEU A 6 -33.01 16.39 -20.58
CA LEU A 6 -32.87 14.92 -20.51
C LEU A 6 -31.80 14.49 -21.50
N LEU A 7 -30.68 14.00 -20.98
CA LEU A 7 -29.71 13.26 -21.78
C LEU A 7 -30.19 11.82 -21.91
N TYR A 8 -30.68 11.47 -23.11
CA TYR A 8 -30.92 10.09 -23.50
C TYR A 8 -29.55 9.45 -23.81
N SER A 9 -29.12 8.47 -23.01
CA SER A 9 -28.00 7.60 -23.32
C SER A 9 -28.45 6.64 -24.43
N CYS A 10 -27.94 6.83 -25.63
CA CYS A 10 -28.15 5.89 -26.74
C CYS A 10 -27.31 4.63 -26.53
N LEU A 11 -28.00 3.51 -26.32
CA LEU A 11 -27.43 2.17 -26.38
C LEU A 11 -27.04 1.87 -27.85
N LEU A 12 -25.76 1.91 -28.19
CA LEU A 12 -25.29 1.50 -29.51
C LEU A 12 -25.05 0.00 -29.48
N ILE A 13 -25.98 -0.77 -30.04
CA ILE A 13 -25.80 -2.19 -30.33
C ILE A 13 -25.07 -2.28 -31.68
N VAL A 14 -23.79 -2.60 -31.66
CA VAL A 14 -23.03 -2.89 -32.89
C VAL A 14 -23.10 -4.40 -33.15
N LEU A 15 -23.92 -4.82 -34.13
CA LEU A 15 -23.95 -6.17 -34.63
C LEU A 15 -22.84 -6.33 -35.67
N CYS A 16 -21.78 -7.03 -35.34
CA CYS A 16 -20.72 -7.42 -36.28
C CYS A 16 -20.95 -8.89 -36.70
N SER A 17 -21.42 -9.13 -37.91
CA SER A 17 -21.69 -10.46 -38.47
C SER A 17 -20.48 -10.99 -39.24
N CYS A 18 -19.75 -11.97 -38.69
CA CYS A 18 -18.82 -12.83 -39.42
C CYS A 18 -19.29 -14.29 -39.35
N THR A 19 -19.33 -14.97 -40.44
CA THR A 19 -19.83 -16.35 -40.65
C THR A 19 -18.87 -17.41 -40.07
N GLY A 20 -19.18 -17.86 -38.88
CA GLY A 20 -18.56 -18.95 -38.14
C GLY A 20 -19.18 -18.92 -36.76
N SER A 21 -19.89 -19.92 -36.27
CA SER A 21 -20.79 -20.00 -35.09
C SER A 21 -20.85 -18.71 -34.28
N ASN A 22 -21.82 -17.85 -34.60
CA ASN A 22 -21.91 -16.50 -33.98
C ASN A 22 -22.22 -16.64 -32.49
N LYS A 23 -21.16 -16.64 -31.64
CA LYS A 23 -21.35 -16.24 -30.24
C LYS A 23 -21.59 -14.73 -30.27
N GLU A 24 -22.82 -14.32 -29.93
CA GLU A 24 -23.09 -12.88 -29.69
C GLU A 24 -22.37 -12.45 -28.45
N TYR A 25 -21.73 -11.27 -28.50
CA TYR A 25 -21.06 -10.66 -27.37
C TYR A 25 -21.76 -9.34 -27.01
N LEU A 26 -21.86 -9.11 -25.70
CA LEU A 26 -22.34 -7.87 -25.12
C LEU A 26 -21.12 -7.05 -24.69
N GLU A 27 -21.02 -5.82 -25.16
CA GLU A 27 -20.02 -4.84 -24.74
C GLU A 27 -20.66 -3.87 -23.74
N ILE A 28 -20.05 -3.71 -22.57
CA ILE A 28 -20.48 -2.80 -21.52
C ILE A 28 -19.37 -1.79 -21.23
N ALA A 29 -19.74 -0.50 -21.26
CA ALA A 29 -18.92 0.59 -20.75
C ALA A 29 -19.35 0.91 -19.30
N TYR A 30 -18.35 1.09 -18.41
CA TYR A 30 -18.57 1.44 -17.01
C TYR A 30 -18.22 2.89 -16.77
N GLY A 31 -18.96 3.56 -15.89
CA GLY A 31 -18.62 4.88 -15.40
C GLY A 31 -17.54 4.84 -14.32
N SER A 32 -16.89 5.97 -14.07
CA SER A 32 -16.00 6.14 -12.92
C SER A 32 -16.81 6.55 -11.69
N ASP A 33 -16.55 5.87 -10.56
CA ASP A 33 -17.07 6.27 -9.25
C ASP A 33 -16.10 7.29 -8.65
N MET A 34 -16.56 8.51 -8.44
CA MET A 34 -15.74 9.63 -7.93
C MET A 34 -15.80 9.74 -6.40
N GLU A 35 -16.56 8.88 -5.72
CA GLU A 35 -16.65 8.90 -4.28
C GLU A 35 -15.32 8.43 -3.63
N GLU A 36 -15.10 8.94 -2.42
CA GLU A 36 -14.05 8.43 -1.54
C GLU A 36 -14.55 7.16 -0.84
N PHE A 37 -13.74 6.12 -0.90
CA PHE A 37 -13.97 4.89 -0.14
C PHE A 37 -12.63 4.26 0.25
N ILE A 38 -12.66 3.48 1.30
CA ILE A 38 -11.47 2.74 1.75
C ILE A 38 -11.28 1.47 0.92
N ASN A 39 -10.01 1.13 0.67
CA ASN A 39 -9.56 -0.15 0.16
C ASN A 39 -8.38 -0.65 1.02
N PRO A 40 -8.13 -1.96 1.12
CA PRO A 40 -7.03 -2.46 1.95
C PRO A 40 -5.66 -1.95 1.50
N GLU A 41 -4.78 -1.74 2.49
CA GLU A 41 -3.34 -1.47 2.26
C GLU A 41 -3.01 -0.15 1.54
N ARG A 42 -3.91 0.84 1.51
CA ARG A 42 -3.70 2.13 0.86
C ARG A 42 -4.33 3.31 1.62
N GLY A 43 -3.97 4.52 1.20
CA GLY A 43 -4.62 5.75 1.68
C GLY A 43 -4.00 6.29 2.96
N PHE A 44 -4.74 7.08 3.70
CA PHE A 44 -4.26 7.65 4.96
C PHE A 44 -4.30 6.61 6.09
N TYR A 45 -3.16 6.41 6.80
CA TYR A 45 -3.08 5.53 7.95
C TYR A 45 -3.19 6.27 9.28
N ARG A 46 -3.66 5.57 10.34
CA ARG A 46 -3.75 6.09 11.71
C ARG A 46 -2.54 5.65 12.53
N PRO A 47 -1.71 6.60 13.06
CA PRO A 47 -0.62 6.25 13.94
C PRO A 47 -1.14 5.86 15.34
N MET A 48 -0.70 4.72 15.84
CA MET A 48 -1.10 4.11 17.11
C MET A 48 0.12 3.53 17.83
N GLY A 49 0.98 4.40 18.35
CA GLY A 49 2.20 3.98 19.07
C GLY A 49 1.90 3.31 20.41
N ALA A 50 2.71 2.32 20.78
CA ALA A 50 2.66 1.62 22.06
C ALA A 50 4.03 1.64 22.74
N LYS A 51 4.12 2.28 23.89
CA LYS A 51 5.28 2.23 24.78
C LYS A 51 5.13 1.04 25.73
N MET A 52 6.11 0.12 25.81
CA MET A 52 5.95 -1.10 26.59
C MET A 52 5.82 -0.82 28.09
N SER A 53 6.54 0.14 28.63
CA SER A 53 6.40 0.57 30.04
C SER A 53 5.00 1.12 30.39
N ALA A 54 4.17 1.44 29.40
CA ALA A 54 2.82 1.96 29.57
C ALA A 54 1.89 1.45 28.44
N PHE A 55 1.91 0.14 28.22
CA PHE A 55 1.22 -0.51 27.10
C PHE A 55 -0.28 -0.22 27.14
N LYS A 56 -0.81 0.11 25.96
CA LYS A 56 -2.24 0.26 25.72
C LYS A 56 -2.63 -0.68 24.57
N PRO A 57 -3.44 -1.69 24.83
CA PRO A 57 -3.90 -2.61 23.79
C PRO A 57 -4.76 -1.89 22.76
N LEU A 58 -4.82 -2.45 21.57
CA LEU A 58 -5.79 -2.04 20.56
C LEU A 58 -7.19 -2.50 20.98
N ASP A 59 -8.21 -1.79 20.48
CA ASP A 59 -9.61 -2.11 20.68
C ASP A 59 -10.31 -2.28 19.34
N VAL A 60 -11.07 -3.39 19.17
CA VAL A 60 -11.73 -3.74 17.91
C VAL A 60 -12.71 -2.65 17.46
N GLN A 61 -13.55 -2.14 18.38
CA GLN A 61 -14.57 -1.17 18.02
C GLN A 61 -13.96 0.18 17.68
N ALA A 62 -12.89 0.57 18.40
CA ALA A 62 -12.12 1.75 18.06
C ALA A 62 -11.52 1.64 16.64
N LEU A 63 -10.93 0.50 16.28
CA LEU A 63 -10.39 0.28 14.94
C LEU A 63 -11.49 0.25 13.85
N VAL A 64 -12.60 -0.42 14.10
CA VAL A 64 -13.74 -0.45 13.16
C VAL A 64 -14.25 0.96 12.90
N SER A 65 -14.33 1.82 13.93
CA SER A 65 -14.76 3.21 13.78
C SER A 65 -13.86 4.03 12.86
N LEU A 66 -12.57 3.67 12.72
CA LEU A 66 -11.62 4.38 11.84
C LEU A 66 -11.90 4.17 10.35
N LYS A 67 -12.71 3.18 9.99
CA LYS A 67 -13.10 2.94 8.59
C LYS A 67 -14.05 4.02 8.06
N GLU A 68 -14.82 4.64 8.95
CA GLU A 68 -15.65 5.78 8.63
C GLU A 68 -14.80 7.06 8.56
N PRO A 69 -15.24 8.10 7.83
CA PRO A 69 -14.51 9.37 7.78
C PRO A 69 -14.37 10.01 9.17
N ASN A 70 -13.19 9.88 9.77
CA ASN A 70 -12.83 10.44 11.07
C ASN A 70 -11.92 11.67 10.92
N PRO A 71 -11.94 12.62 11.90
CA PRO A 71 -11.03 13.75 11.88
C PRO A 71 -9.55 13.33 11.81
N ALA A 72 -8.80 14.03 10.98
CA ALA A 72 -7.34 13.96 10.87
C ALA A 72 -6.72 15.31 11.25
N ALA A 73 -5.43 15.32 11.55
CA ALA A 73 -4.72 16.57 11.81
C ALA A 73 -4.71 17.42 10.54
N GLY A 74 -5.01 18.72 10.69
CA GLY A 74 -5.17 19.63 9.55
C GLY A 74 -6.63 19.90 9.17
N GLY A 75 -7.61 19.25 9.83
CA GLY A 75 -9.03 19.61 9.71
C GLY A 75 -9.83 18.88 8.64
N PHE A 76 -9.26 17.94 7.91
CA PHE A 76 -10.00 17.07 6.98
C PHE A 76 -10.52 15.80 7.68
N ARG A 77 -11.36 15.05 6.98
CA ARG A 77 -11.88 13.76 7.47
C ARG A 77 -11.55 12.68 6.45
N VAL A 78 -11.18 11.49 6.96
CA VAL A 78 -10.82 10.35 6.11
C VAL A 78 -11.09 9.02 6.83
N GLY A 79 -11.58 8.03 6.09
CA GLY A 79 -11.59 6.63 6.50
C GLY A 79 -10.21 5.99 6.33
N SER A 80 -9.88 5.02 7.18
CA SER A 80 -8.59 4.32 7.14
C SER A 80 -8.77 2.81 7.19
N SER A 81 -8.07 2.09 6.31
CA SER A 81 -7.93 0.64 6.32
C SER A 81 -6.58 0.17 6.89
N LEU A 82 -5.70 1.14 7.17
CA LEU A 82 -4.35 0.93 7.70
C LEU A 82 -4.19 1.62 9.05
N ILE A 83 -3.48 0.95 9.96
CA ILE A 83 -2.88 1.59 11.13
C ILE A 83 -1.35 1.50 11.05
N TYR A 84 -0.66 2.44 11.66
CA TYR A 84 0.76 2.35 11.96
C TYR A 84 0.92 2.01 13.43
N ARG A 85 1.38 0.80 13.73
CA ARG A 85 1.63 0.34 15.09
C ARG A 85 3.11 0.29 15.35
N SER A 86 3.63 1.29 16.08
CA SER A 86 5.01 1.28 16.52
C SER A 86 5.09 0.81 17.97
N TYR A 87 5.87 -0.23 18.21
CA TYR A 87 6.16 -0.76 19.54
C TYR A 87 7.50 -0.22 20.01
N GLN A 88 7.47 0.55 21.12
CA GLN A 88 8.68 1.06 21.74
C GLN A 88 9.10 0.15 22.90
N PHE A 89 10.19 -0.58 22.73
CA PHE A 89 10.79 -1.49 23.72
C PHE A 89 11.67 -0.74 24.73
N ASP A 90 11.13 0.28 25.35
CA ASP A 90 11.87 1.28 26.17
C ASP A 90 12.54 0.69 27.42
N GLU A 91 12.04 -0.46 27.93
CA GLU A 91 12.60 -1.16 29.07
C GLU A 91 13.50 -2.35 28.69
N PHE A 92 13.59 -2.70 27.39
CA PHE A 92 14.27 -3.90 26.89
C PHE A 92 15.52 -3.60 26.06
N LYS A 93 16.22 -2.50 26.34
CA LYS A 93 17.40 -2.10 25.55
C LYS A 93 18.58 -3.06 25.72
N LEU A 94 18.67 -3.75 26.82
CA LEU A 94 19.77 -4.67 27.16
C LEU A 94 19.29 -6.11 27.47
N ASP A 95 17.98 -6.30 27.64
CA ASP A 95 17.37 -7.57 28.06
C ASP A 95 16.48 -8.12 26.94
N PRO A 96 16.29 -9.46 26.85
CA PRO A 96 15.32 -10.08 25.95
C PRO A 96 13.90 -9.60 26.24
N LEU A 97 13.02 -9.64 25.21
CA LEU A 97 11.59 -9.39 25.37
C LEU A 97 10.98 -10.47 26.28
N THR A 98 10.07 -10.08 27.16
CA THR A 98 9.31 -11.02 27.98
C THR A 98 8.16 -11.66 27.18
N GLU A 99 7.68 -12.79 27.63
CA GLU A 99 6.48 -13.45 27.02
C GLU A 99 5.26 -12.52 27.09
N GLU A 100 5.13 -11.70 28.12
CA GLU A 100 4.05 -10.70 28.25
C GLU A 100 4.09 -9.68 27.09
N VAL A 101 5.27 -9.16 26.74
CA VAL A 101 5.42 -8.25 25.60
C VAL A 101 5.04 -8.93 24.28
N LEU A 102 5.49 -10.17 24.08
CA LEU A 102 5.14 -10.93 22.87
C LEU A 102 3.63 -11.24 22.80
N GLU A 103 2.99 -11.49 23.94
CA GLU A 103 1.53 -11.70 24.04
C GLU A 103 0.77 -10.42 23.72
N HIS A 104 1.22 -9.26 24.20
CA HIS A 104 0.63 -7.97 23.86
C HIS A 104 0.61 -7.74 22.35
N ILE A 105 1.72 -8.03 21.67
CA ILE A 105 1.79 -7.86 20.21
C ILE A 105 0.88 -8.86 19.50
N ARG A 106 0.83 -10.14 19.95
CA ARG A 106 -0.07 -11.14 19.36
C ARG A 106 -1.53 -10.73 19.45
N ASN A 107 -1.95 -10.27 20.62
CA ASN A 107 -3.33 -9.83 20.87
C ASN A 107 -3.69 -8.62 19.99
N ASP A 108 -2.79 -7.65 19.84
CA ASP A 108 -2.99 -6.54 18.92
C ASP A 108 -3.18 -7.01 17.45
N MET A 109 -2.42 -8.02 16.99
CA MET A 109 -2.60 -8.57 15.65
C MET A 109 -3.97 -9.25 15.46
N ASP A 110 -4.45 -9.93 16.49
CA ASP A 110 -5.78 -10.53 16.46
C ASP A 110 -6.89 -9.47 16.42
N VAL A 111 -6.72 -8.37 17.16
CA VAL A 111 -7.63 -7.21 17.13
C VAL A 111 -7.62 -6.55 15.75
N VAL A 112 -6.46 -6.37 15.11
CA VAL A 112 -6.34 -5.82 13.75
C VAL A 112 -7.09 -6.71 12.76
N ARG A 113 -6.91 -8.04 12.87
CA ARG A 113 -7.59 -9.02 12.01
C ARG A 113 -9.10 -8.98 12.20
N GLU A 114 -9.58 -8.97 13.44
CA GLU A 114 -10.99 -8.91 13.75
C GLU A 114 -11.63 -7.62 13.22
N ALA A 115 -10.96 -6.49 13.38
CA ALA A 115 -11.42 -5.20 12.90
C ALA A 115 -11.43 -5.07 11.36
N GLY A 116 -10.84 -6.00 10.61
CA GLY A 116 -10.75 -5.94 9.16
C GLY A 116 -9.81 -4.84 8.67
N MET A 117 -8.65 -4.71 9.31
CA MET A 117 -7.62 -3.72 8.98
C MET A 117 -6.27 -4.40 8.73
N LYS A 118 -5.34 -3.65 8.16
CA LYS A 118 -3.93 -4.05 8.01
C LYS A 118 -3.03 -3.12 8.83
N VAL A 119 -1.81 -3.57 9.10
CA VAL A 119 -0.87 -2.84 9.96
C VAL A 119 0.47 -2.61 9.30
N ILE A 120 0.96 -1.37 9.40
CA ILE A 120 2.37 -1.01 9.18
C ILE A 120 3.05 -1.16 10.54
N LEU A 121 4.02 -2.07 10.65
CA LEU A 121 4.73 -2.34 11.90
C LEU A 121 6.06 -1.61 11.94
N ARG A 122 6.39 -1.05 13.13
CA ARG A 122 7.72 -0.57 13.45
C ARG A 122 8.04 -0.92 14.90
N PHE A 123 9.29 -1.33 15.15
CA PHE A 123 9.82 -1.56 16.49
C PHE A 123 10.93 -0.54 16.76
N SER A 124 10.96 0.04 17.95
CA SER A 124 11.98 1.03 18.34
C SER A 124 12.28 0.92 19.82
N TYR A 125 13.33 1.61 20.29
CA TYR A 125 13.70 1.62 21.72
C TYR A 125 13.48 2.98 22.35
N SER A 126 13.62 4.05 21.58
CA SER A 126 13.66 5.42 22.09
C SER A 126 12.91 6.39 21.18
N LYS A 127 12.49 7.51 21.76
CA LYS A 127 12.06 8.72 21.05
C LYS A 127 12.92 9.93 21.46
N SER A 128 14.03 9.67 22.15
CA SER A 128 14.96 10.73 22.57
C SER A 128 15.84 11.13 21.38
N CYS A 129 15.62 12.29 20.83
CA CYS A 129 16.35 12.90 19.73
C CYS A 129 17.12 14.09 20.31
N CYS A 130 17.97 14.45 19.64
CA CYS A 130 18.87 14.92 18.74
C CYS A 130 20.23 15.15 19.42
N ASP A 131 20.30 14.94 20.73
CA ASP A 131 21.51 14.95 21.54
C ASP A 131 21.72 13.61 22.26
N PRO A 132 22.94 13.07 22.30
CA PRO A 132 23.23 11.83 23.02
C PRO A 132 23.01 11.97 24.54
N PRO A 133 22.64 10.89 25.26
CA PRO A 133 22.47 9.55 24.74
C PRO A 133 21.11 9.37 24.02
N PHE A 134 21.13 8.69 22.84
CA PHE A 134 19.93 8.45 22.04
C PHE A 134 19.09 7.29 22.58
N ASN A 135 19.70 6.50 23.47
CA ASN A 135 19.03 5.44 24.20
C ASN A 135 18.42 4.34 23.30
N ASP A 136 19.06 4.00 22.20
CA ASP A 136 18.75 2.81 21.41
C ASP A 136 19.42 1.54 22.00
N ALA A 137 19.37 0.40 21.32
CA ALA A 137 19.90 -0.86 21.81
C ALA A 137 21.13 -1.31 21.02
N PRO A 138 22.08 -2.04 21.64
CA PRO A 138 23.20 -2.62 20.92
C PRO A 138 22.75 -3.72 19.97
N LYS A 139 23.51 -3.96 18.90
CA LYS A 139 23.25 -4.95 17.87
C LYS A 139 22.88 -6.33 18.43
N ALA A 140 23.61 -6.80 19.44
CA ALA A 140 23.36 -8.12 20.04
C ALA A 140 21.92 -8.26 20.59
N THR A 141 21.42 -7.24 21.27
CA THR A 141 20.05 -7.22 21.79
C THR A 141 19.02 -7.16 20.66
N ILE A 142 19.28 -6.35 19.62
CA ILE A 142 18.40 -6.25 18.45
C ILE A 142 18.23 -7.63 17.79
N LEU A 143 19.32 -8.36 17.57
CA LEU A 143 19.29 -9.69 16.96
C LEU A 143 18.49 -10.70 17.80
N VAL A 144 18.63 -10.68 19.13
CA VAL A 144 17.81 -11.50 20.04
C VAL A 144 16.32 -11.16 19.90
N HIS A 145 15.95 -9.88 19.88
CA HIS A 145 14.56 -9.45 19.73
C HIS A 145 13.98 -9.88 18.37
N LEU A 146 14.75 -9.78 17.30
CA LEU A 146 14.32 -10.24 15.99
C LEU A 146 14.02 -11.73 15.96
N ASP A 147 14.86 -12.56 16.60
CA ASP A 147 14.61 -13.99 16.71
C ASP A 147 13.33 -14.29 17.52
N GLN A 148 13.08 -13.55 18.61
CA GLN A 148 11.86 -13.67 19.42
C GLN A 148 10.60 -13.24 18.63
N LEU A 149 10.71 -12.23 17.76
CA LEU A 149 9.60 -11.73 16.96
C LEU A 149 9.25 -12.62 15.76
N LYS A 150 10.19 -13.44 15.27
CA LYS A 150 10.01 -14.26 14.07
C LYS A 150 8.75 -15.11 14.05
N PRO A 151 8.44 -15.94 15.09
CA PRO A 151 7.22 -16.76 15.09
C PRO A 151 5.95 -15.92 15.04
N LEU A 152 5.96 -14.76 15.70
CA LEU A 152 4.84 -13.83 15.75
C LEU A 152 4.60 -13.18 14.37
N LEU A 153 5.65 -12.68 13.71
CA LEU A 153 5.55 -12.09 12.37
C LEU A 153 5.06 -13.12 11.35
N THR A 154 5.58 -14.35 11.43
CA THR A 154 5.16 -15.45 10.54
C THR A 154 3.68 -15.79 10.72
N LYS A 155 3.22 -15.91 11.97
CA LYS A 155 1.82 -16.27 12.27
C LYS A 155 0.83 -15.20 11.81
N ASN A 156 1.22 -13.94 11.83
CA ASN A 156 0.36 -12.78 11.55
C ASN A 156 0.65 -12.11 10.20
N GLU A 157 1.31 -12.84 9.29
CA GLU A 157 1.61 -12.38 7.93
C GLU A 157 0.38 -11.78 7.23
N ASP A 158 -0.78 -12.38 7.43
CA ASP A 158 -2.04 -11.99 6.80
C ASP A 158 -2.44 -10.53 7.06
N VAL A 159 -2.22 -10.01 8.27
CA VAL A 159 -2.60 -8.64 8.64
C VAL A 159 -1.45 -7.63 8.52
N ILE A 160 -0.21 -8.09 8.35
CA ILE A 160 0.94 -7.20 8.17
C ILE A 160 0.95 -6.68 6.73
N ALA A 161 0.85 -5.37 6.56
CA ALA A 161 1.02 -4.71 5.27
C ALA A 161 2.50 -4.60 4.89
N VAL A 162 3.30 -4.07 5.79
CA VAL A 162 4.75 -3.88 5.64
C VAL A 162 5.39 -3.74 7.02
N VAL A 163 6.68 -4.07 7.13
CA VAL A 163 7.48 -3.83 8.33
C VAL A 163 8.52 -2.74 8.04
N GLN A 164 8.54 -1.69 8.86
CA GLN A 164 9.55 -0.65 8.77
C GLN A 164 10.74 -0.99 9.67
N MET A 165 11.94 -0.80 9.14
CA MET A 165 13.18 -0.99 9.88
C MET A 165 13.31 0.13 10.91
N GLY A 166 12.98 -0.18 12.17
CA GLY A 166 12.79 0.78 13.23
C GLY A 166 13.72 0.61 14.42
N LEU A 167 14.65 -0.33 14.38
CA LEU A 167 15.40 -0.81 15.54
C LEU A 167 16.64 0.03 15.90
N ILE A 168 17.04 0.95 15.05
CA ILE A 168 18.22 1.79 15.23
C ILE A 168 17.79 3.25 15.45
N GLY A 169 18.28 3.84 16.52
CA GLY A 169 18.10 5.26 16.81
C GLY A 169 16.72 5.67 17.32
N PRO A 170 16.55 6.97 17.65
CA PRO A 170 15.27 7.54 18.03
C PRO A 170 14.20 7.30 16.96
N TRP A 171 12.97 7.01 17.39
CA TRP A 171 11.83 6.61 16.54
C TRP A 171 12.11 5.43 15.62
N GLY A 172 13.35 4.88 15.60
CA GLY A 172 13.78 3.86 14.67
C GLY A 172 14.07 4.39 13.26
N GLU A 173 14.54 5.63 13.14
CA GLU A 173 14.83 6.25 11.85
C GLU A 173 16.27 6.04 11.37
N SER A 174 17.09 5.39 12.17
CA SER A 174 18.48 5.03 11.82
C SER A 174 19.41 6.24 11.58
N PHE A 175 19.03 7.44 12.00
CA PHE A 175 19.81 8.66 11.77
C PHE A 175 20.82 8.89 12.89
N TYR A 176 20.36 8.94 14.13
CA TYR A 176 21.16 9.05 15.34
C TYR A 176 21.28 7.68 16.02
N SER A 177 22.40 7.33 16.63
CA SER A 177 22.54 6.10 17.40
C SER A 177 23.74 6.09 18.31
N ASP A 178 23.58 5.54 19.51
CA ASP A 178 24.69 5.31 20.45
C ASP A 178 25.63 4.19 19.98
N TYR A 179 25.16 3.29 19.12
CA TYR A 179 25.88 2.07 18.73
C TYR A 179 26.19 1.95 17.24
N PHE A 180 25.44 2.63 16.37
CA PHE A 180 25.56 2.47 14.92
C PHE A 180 26.04 3.74 14.21
N GLY A 181 26.60 4.69 14.97
CA GLY A 181 27.10 5.97 14.48
C GLY A 181 26.00 7.02 14.30
N ASP A 182 26.40 8.26 14.40
CA ASP A 182 25.56 9.45 14.28
C ASP A 182 25.85 10.13 12.94
N LEU A 183 24.86 10.20 12.08
CA LEU A 183 25.00 10.74 10.72
C LEU A 183 25.14 12.28 10.69
N GLU A 184 24.80 12.97 11.77
CA GLU A 184 24.90 14.43 11.87
C GLU A 184 26.17 14.88 12.59
N HIS A 185 26.49 14.28 13.76
CA HIS A 185 27.49 14.82 14.66
C HIS A 185 28.78 13.99 14.76
N GLY A 186 28.84 12.82 14.15
CA GLY A 186 29.97 11.94 14.31
C GLY A 186 30.37 11.16 13.06
N PRO A 187 31.52 10.52 13.10
CA PRO A 187 31.94 9.65 11.99
C PRO A 187 31.11 8.36 12.00
N VAL A 188 30.43 8.09 10.91
CA VAL A 188 29.89 6.76 10.65
C VAL A 188 30.97 5.91 10.01
N THR A 189 31.53 4.99 10.78
CA THR A 189 32.61 4.09 10.32
C THR A 189 32.04 2.98 9.42
N GLU A 190 32.93 2.30 8.67
CA GLU A 190 32.52 1.13 7.88
C GLU A 190 31.95 0.01 8.78
N GLN A 191 32.50 -0.18 9.99
CA GLN A 191 31.94 -1.14 10.94
C GLN A 191 30.49 -0.79 11.33
N HIS A 192 30.15 0.48 11.49
CA HIS A 192 28.78 0.91 11.74
C HIS A 192 27.85 0.55 10.57
N TRP A 193 28.32 0.69 9.32
CA TRP A 193 27.55 0.26 8.14
C TRP A 193 27.38 -1.26 8.07
N LEU A 194 28.42 -2.02 8.35
CA LEU A 194 28.33 -3.50 8.43
C LEU A 194 27.33 -3.93 9.51
N ASP A 195 27.36 -3.30 10.68
CA ASP A 195 26.43 -3.60 11.77
C ASP A 195 24.97 -3.26 11.40
N ARG A 196 24.73 -2.12 10.72
CA ARG A 196 23.42 -1.76 10.15
C ARG A 196 22.94 -2.80 9.14
N ASN A 197 23.81 -3.23 8.23
CA ASN A 197 23.50 -4.21 7.20
C ASN A 197 23.19 -5.59 7.80
N GLU A 198 23.84 -5.98 8.89
CA GLU A 198 23.51 -7.21 9.63
C GLU A 198 22.12 -7.15 10.25
N VAL A 199 21.74 -6.01 10.84
CA VAL A 199 20.37 -5.79 11.36
C VAL A 199 19.33 -5.84 10.23
N ILE A 200 19.60 -5.22 9.08
CA ILE A 200 18.71 -5.29 7.90
C ILE A 200 18.55 -6.73 7.43
N SER A 201 19.68 -7.47 7.33
CA SER A 201 19.66 -8.89 6.93
C SER A 201 18.84 -9.74 7.89
N ALA A 202 19.03 -9.56 9.20
CA ALA A 202 18.27 -10.26 10.22
C ALA A 202 16.77 -9.94 10.16
N LEU A 203 16.41 -8.67 9.95
CA LEU A 203 15.01 -8.27 9.80
C LEU A 203 14.38 -8.90 8.55
N LEU A 204 15.07 -8.89 7.40
CA LEU A 204 14.61 -9.55 6.17
C LEU A 204 14.43 -11.07 6.36
N ALA A 205 15.24 -11.70 7.20
CA ALA A 205 15.16 -13.14 7.49
C ALA A 205 14.00 -13.52 8.43
N VAL A 206 13.53 -12.61 9.27
CA VAL A 206 12.43 -12.86 10.22
C VAL A 206 11.07 -12.38 9.69
N VAL A 207 11.05 -11.39 8.82
CA VAL A 207 9.83 -10.92 8.14
C VAL A 207 9.43 -11.94 7.08
N PRO A 208 8.14 -12.35 7.01
CA PRO A 208 7.66 -13.29 5.99
C PRO A 208 8.09 -12.90 4.58
N GLN A 209 8.46 -13.89 3.78
CA GLN A 209 8.99 -13.70 2.42
C GLN A 209 8.05 -12.92 1.50
N SER A 210 6.76 -12.98 1.76
CA SER A 210 5.72 -12.28 0.99
C SER A 210 5.56 -10.79 1.39
N ARG A 211 6.28 -10.32 2.41
CA ARG A 211 6.19 -8.95 2.91
C ARG A 211 7.48 -8.18 2.65
N MET A 212 7.31 -6.89 2.35
CA MET A 212 8.43 -5.97 2.18
C MET A 212 8.89 -5.41 3.52
N VAL A 213 10.14 -4.98 3.57
CA VAL A 213 10.76 -4.22 4.66
C VAL A 213 11.09 -2.84 4.14
N GLN A 214 10.75 -1.78 4.87
CA GLN A 214 11.11 -0.41 4.48
C GLN A 214 12.26 0.12 5.33
N VAL A 215 13.26 0.73 4.68
CA VAL A 215 14.29 1.55 5.32
C VAL A 215 13.95 3.05 5.19
N ARG A 216 14.46 3.88 6.12
CA ARG A 216 14.12 5.31 6.21
C ARG A 216 14.66 6.14 5.04
N ALA A 217 15.83 5.80 4.53
CA ALA A 217 16.48 6.53 3.45
C ALA A 217 17.00 5.59 2.36
N PRO A 218 16.96 5.96 1.08
CA PRO A 218 17.40 5.10 -0.03
C PRO A 218 18.88 4.74 0.06
N TYR A 219 19.70 5.62 0.62
CA TYR A 219 21.12 5.35 0.77
C TYR A 219 21.42 4.14 1.68
N TYR A 220 20.56 3.84 2.66
CA TYR A 220 20.70 2.63 3.49
C TYR A 220 20.58 1.34 2.65
N LYS A 221 19.65 1.31 1.69
CA LYS A 221 19.55 0.19 0.76
C LYS A 221 20.77 0.09 -0.15
N LEU A 222 21.26 1.22 -0.67
CA LEU A 222 22.48 1.21 -1.50
C LEU A 222 23.67 0.69 -0.71
N ARG A 223 23.87 1.13 0.54
CA ARG A 223 24.90 0.62 1.44
C ARG A 223 24.75 -0.88 1.76
N TYR A 224 23.52 -1.36 1.82
CA TYR A 224 23.22 -2.77 2.02
C TYR A 224 23.58 -3.62 0.81
N LEU A 225 23.33 -3.13 -0.41
CA LEU A 225 23.56 -3.88 -1.66
C LEU A 225 25.01 -3.78 -2.16
N ASP A 226 25.58 -2.59 -2.11
CA ASP A 226 26.85 -2.26 -2.77
C ASP A 226 28.00 -1.99 -1.77
N GLY A 227 27.75 -2.04 -0.44
CA GLY A 227 28.76 -1.85 0.59
C GLY A 227 29.47 -0.48 0.47
N GLU A 228 30.79 -0.48 0.53
CA GLU A 228 31.62 0.73 0.40
C GLU A 228 31.53 1.39 -0.99
N GLU A 229 31.17 0.62 -2.02
CA GLU A 229 31.05 1.11 -3.40
C GLU A 229 29.70 1.82 -3.66
N ALA A 230 28.83 1.89 -2.65
CA ALA A 230 27.51 2.53 -2.77
C ALA A 230 27.66 4.00 -3.18
N HIS A 231 27.10 4.34 -4.31
CA HIS A 231 27.13 5.71 -4.84
C HIS A 231 25.81 6.05 -5.54
N PRO A 232 25.15 7.17 -5.21
CA PRO A 232 23.86 7.54 -5.80
C PRO A 232 23.83 7.58 -7.33
N GLU A 233 24.92 8.05 -7.98
CA GLU A 233 25.03 8.11 -9.45
C GLU A 233 25.08 6.71 -10.10
N LYS A 234 25.54 5.70 -9.37
CA LYS A 234 25.70 4.33 -9.85
C LYS A 234 24.52 3.43 -9.45
N ALA A 235 23.58 3.96 -8.68
CA ALA A 235 22.46 3.21 -8.15
C ALA A 235 21.62 2.60 -9.27
N LYS A 236 21.42 1.27 -9.19
CA LYS A 236 20.60 0.50 -10.13
C LYS A 236 19.26 0.17 -9.49
N ALA A 237 18.22 0.86 -9.92
CA ALA A 237 16.85 0.56 -9.50
C ALA A 237 16.45 -0.85 -9.98
N LEU A 238 15.43 -1.41 -9.33
CA LEU A 238 14.76 -2.63 -9.79
C LEU A 238 14.18 -2.41 -11.20
N ASP A 239 14.26 -3.46 -12.00
CA ASP A 239 13.46 -3.59 -13.21
C ASP A 239 12.28 -4.57 -13.00
N GLU A 240 11.49 -4.75 -14.04
CA GLU A 240 10.29 -5.59 -13.98
C GLU A 240 10.62 -7.08 -13.80
N GLU A 241 11.76 -7.55 -14.31
CA GLU A 241 12.20 -8.96 -14.19
C GLU A 241 12.67 -9.28 -12.76
N GLU A 242 13.31 -8.32 -12.10
CA GLU A 242 13.76 -8.44 -10.70
C GLU A 242 12.61 -8.25 -9.70
N ALA A 243 11.58 -7.49 -10.08
CA ALA A 243 10.46 -7.15 -9.22
C ALA A 243 9.75 -8.41 -8.68
N PHE A 244 9.38 -8.35 -7.41
CA PHE A 244 8.65 -9.42 -6.71
C PHE A 244 9.34 -10.79 -6.67
N SER A 245 10.63 -10.87 -7.02
CA SER A 245 11.44 -12.10 -7.02
C SER A 245 11.70 -12.66 -5.60
N GLY A 246 11.40 -11.90 -4.56
CA GLY A 246 11.66 -12.28 -3.17
C GLY A 246 13.12 -12.11 -2.73
N THR A 247 14.00 -11.62 -3.59
CA THR A 247 15.38 -11.28 -3.23
C THR A 247 15.41 -10.11 -2.23
N PRO A 248 16.49 -9.94 -1.44
CA PRO A 248 16.64 -8.76 -0.58
C PRO A 248 16.43 -7.44 -1.33
N LYS A 249 16.98 -7.29 -2.54
CA LYS A 249 16.79 -6.10 -3.38
C LYS A 249 15.32 -5.85 -3.70
N ALA A 250 14.54 -6.90 -4.03
CA ALA A 250 13.12 -6.83 -4.38
C ALA A 250 12.18 -6.77 -3.16
N ARG A 251 12.70 -6.86 -1.94
CA ARG A 251 11.93 -6.78 -0.69
C ARG A 251 12.27 -5.55 0.16
N LEU A 252 13.44 -4.94 -0.05
CA LEU A 252 13.88 -3.78 0.71
C LEU A 252 13.35 -2.50 0.03
N ALA A 253 12.28 -1.97 0.58
CA ALA A 253 11.56 -0.78 0.14
C ALA A 253 11.96 0.46 0.97
N HIS A 254 11.22 1.55 0.85
CA HIS A 254 11.55 2.83 1.48
C HIS A 254 10.33 3.45 2.14
N HIS A 255 10.53 4.11 3.29
CA HIS A 255 9.59 5.07 3.85
C HIS A 255 10.28 6.43 4.00
N ASN A 256 9.50 7.49 3.96
CA ASN A 256 9.98 8.84 4.15
C ASN A 256 9.14 9.54 5.23
N ASP A 257 9.77 9.88 6.34
CA ASP A 257 9.08 10.49 7.48
C ASP A 257 9.19 12.04 7.46
N CYS A 258 9.61 12.62 6.31
CA CYS A 258 9.63 14.06 6.03
C CYS A 258 9.31 14.40 4.58
N ILE A 259 8.30 13.73 4.01
CA ILE A 259 7.83 13.97 2.63
C ILE A 259 7.53 15.46 2.43
N LEU A 260 8.11 16.05 1.35
CA LEU A 260 7.85 17.41 0.90
C LEU A 260 8.32 18.52 1.86
N ALA A 261 9.19 18.21 2.83
CA ALA A 261 9.67 19.21 3.78
C ALA A 261 10.53 20.30 3.11
N ASN A 262 11.51 19.88 2.32
CA ASN A 262 12.44 20.75 1.61
C ASN A 262 13.02 20.01 0.40
N TYR A 263 14.13 20.51 -0.16
CA TYR A 263 14.77 19.94 -1.35
C TYR A 263 15.16 18.46 -1.19
N ASP A 264 15.67 18.03 -0.06
CA ASP A 264 16.14 16.68 0.21
C ASP A 264 15.27 15.89 1.20
N ASP A 265 14.11 16.43 1.57
CA ASP A 265 13.17 15.89 2.55
C ASP A 265 13.87 15.59 3.88
N TYR A 266 14.54 16.61 4.45
CA TYR A 266 15.32 16.53 5.67
C TYR A 266 16.22 15.28 5.70
N TRP A 267 17.27 15.30 4.88
CA TRP A 267 18.30 14.25 4.81
C TRP A 267 17.84 12.88 4.28
N THR A 268 16.58 12.74 3.91
CA THR A 268 16.08 11.47 3.31
C THR A 268 16.83 11.14 2.02
N TYR A 269 17.06 12.14 1.16
CA TYR A 269 17.75 11.98 -0.11
C TYR A 269 19.19 12.49 -0.04
N HIS A 270 19.96 11.98 0.94
CA HIS A 270 21.35 12.35 1.20
C HIS A 270 22.23 11.10 1.25
N SER A 271 23.46 11.19 0.76
CA SER A 271 24.43 10.08 0.76
C SER A 271 25.40 10.13 1.94
N PHE A 272 25.44 11.24 2.67
CA PHE A 272 26.39 11.50 3.77
C PHE A 272 27.87 11.51 3.37
N HIS A 273 28.18 11.52 2.06
CA HIS A 273 29.55 11.58 1.55
C HIS A 273 29.99 13.01 1.21
N THR A 274 29.06 13.84 0.75
CA THR A 274 29.36 15.21 0.26
C THR A 274 28.37 16.22 0.82
N TRP A 275 28.86 17.38 1.19
CA TRP A 275 28.05 18.50 1.63
C TRP A 275 28.38 19.76 0.80
N PRO A 276 27.41 20.49 0.26
CA PRO A 276 25.99 20.16 0.11
C PRO A 276 25.76 19.09 -0.97
N ALA A 277 24.85 18.18 -0.73
CA ALA A 277 24.64 16.96 -1.52
C ALA A 277 23.61 17.12 -2.66
N THR A 278 23.55 18.24 -3.34
CA THR A 278 22.50 18.53 -4.34
C THR A 278 22.44 17.54 -5.49
N VAL A 279 23.57 17.03 -5.96
CA VAL A 279 23.64 16.02 -7.04
C VAL A 279 23.13 14.67 -6.55
N ASP A 280 23.54 14.27 -5.37
CA ASP A 280 23.11 13.01 -4.74
C ASP A 280 21.60 12.98 -4.53
N THR A 281 21.01 14.08 -4.08
CA THR A 281 19.56 14.22 -3.90
C THR A 281 18.80 13.97 -5.21
N LEU A 282 19.24 14.53 -6.32
CA LEU A 282 18.61 14.29 -7.62
C LEU A 282 18.69 12.83 -8.04
N ASN A 283 19.87 12.21 -7.87
CA ASN A 283 20.08 10.81 -8.20
C ASN A 283 19.25 9.87 -7.33
N LEU A 284 19.21 10.12 -6.01
CA LEU A 284 18.41 9.33 -5.07
C LEU A 284 16.91 9.49 -5.33
N LYS A 285 16.42 10.70 -5.64
CA LYS A 285 15.04 10.92 -6.05
C LYS A 285 14.70 10.21 -7.36
N ALA A 286 15.62 10.21 -8.33
CA ALA A 286 15.45 9.49 -9.60
C ALA A 286 15.46 7.95 -9.39
N TYR A 287 16.29 7.47 -8.47
CA TYR A 287 16.35 6.07 -8.06
C TYR A 287 15.00 5.63 -7.44
N ILE A 288 14.50 6.37 -6.43
CA ILE A 288 13.23 6.04 -5.78
C ILE A 288 12.05 6.12 -6.74
N ALA A 289 12.00 7.08 -7.64
CA ALA A 289 10.92 7.18 -8.63
C ALA A 289 10.79 5.92 -9.51
N LYS A 290 11.90 5.19 -9.73
CA LYS A 290 11.90 3.90 -10.44
C LYS A 290 11.58 2.72 -9.51
N GLU A 291 12.20 2.69 -8.32
CA GLU A 291 12.03 1.62 -7.34
C GLU A 291 10.60 1.52 -6.84
N SER A 292 9.97 2.65 -6.54
CA SER A 292 8.61 2.72 -5.98
C SER A 292 7.51 2.28 -6.94
N LYS A 293 7.82 2.10 -8.23
CA LYS A 293 6.90 1.45 -9.17
C LYS A 293 6.60 0.01 -8.72
N TYR A 294 7.57 -0.66 -8.08
CA TYR A 294 7.52 -2.08 -7.68
C TYR A 294 7.53 -2.28 -6.17
N LEU A 295 8.07 -1.31 -5.42
CA LEU A 295 8.24 -1.39 -3.98
C LEU A 295 7.33 -0.39 -3.27
N VAL A 296 6.78 -0.81 -2.14
CA VAL A 296 5.92 0.06 -1.34
C VAL A 296 6.66 1.32 -0.89
N PHE A 297 6.03 2.48 -1.12
CA PHE A 297 6.51 3.77 -0.66
C PHE A 297 5.38 4.51 0.07
N GLY A 298 5.72 5.21 1.14
CA GLY A 298 4.82 6.03 1.93
C GLY A 298 5.53 6.55 3.17
N GLY A 299 4.80 7.25 4.02
CA GLY A 299 5.38 7.83 5.22
C GLY A 299 4.55 8.98 5.77
N GLU A 300 5.23 10.06 6.15
CA GLU A 300 4.57 11.25 6.68
C GLU A 300 5.20 12.54 6.12
N THR A 301 4.40 13.61 6.10
CA THR A 301 4.86 14.93 5.66
C THR A 301 5.57 15.65 6.80
N CYS A 302 6.44 16.61 6.48
CA CYS A 302 6.99 17.54 7.46
C CYS A 302 6.74 18.99 7.04
N PRO A 303 6.65 19.94 7.99
CA PRO A 303 6.62 21.35 7.65
C PRO A 303 7.90 21.74 6.89
N GLY A 304 7.77 22.60 5.90
CA GLY A 304 8.91 23.09 5.12
C GLY A 304 9.72 24.15 5.85
N GLY A 305 10.90 24.47 5.29
CA GLY A 305 11.79 25.52 5.78
C GLY A 305 13.10 25.00 6.39
N PRO A 306 14.14 25.82 6.49
CA PRO A 306 15.45 25.40 6.97
C PRO A 306 15.47 24.95 8.44
N GLU A 307 14.47 25.31 9.23
CA GLU A 307 14.35 24.96 10.66
C GLU A 307 12.98 24.36 11.02
N GLY A 308 12.18 23.94 10.03
CA GLY A 308 10.86 23.36 10.29
C GLY A 308 9.80 24.37 10.74
N GLU A 309 10.09 25.67 10.69
CA GLU A 309 9.19 26.73 11.15
C GLU A 309 8.25 27.22 10.04
N ASP A 310 8.63 27.10 8.76
CA ASP A 310 7.80 27.51 7.64
C ASP A 310 6.86 26.39 7.19
N VAL A 311 5.59 26.59 7.46
CA VAL A 311 4.50 25.74 6.98
C VAL A 311 4.40 25.80 5.45
N TYR A 312 4.80 26.91 4.86
CA TYR A 312 4.70 27.18 3.42
C TYR A 312 6.05 26.94 2.75
N SER A 313 6.20 25.76 2.18
CA SER A 313 7.30 25.44 1.29
C SER A 313 6.73 25.20 -0.09
N PRO A 314 7.34 25.70 -1.19
CA PRO A 314 6.90 25.38 -2.55
C PRO A 314 6.96 23.88 -2.84
N TYR A 315 7.63 23.11 -2.00
CA TYR A 315 7.69 21.66 -2.11
C TYR A 315 6.40 20.96 -1.67
N ASN A 316 5.69 21.51 -0.68
CA ASN A 316 4.45 20.90 -0.14
C ASN A 316 3.16 21.58 -0.65
N ASP A 317 3.25 22.65 -1.42
CA ASP A 317 2.09 23.30 -2.00
C ASP A 317 1.37 22.40 -3.02
N CYS A 318 0.05 22.54 -3.11
CA CYS A 318 -0.74 21.88 -4.14
C CYS A 318 -0.34 22.33 -5.56
N ILE A 319 -0.47 21.46 -6.54
CA ILE A 319 -0.08 21.74 -7.94
C ILE A 319 -0.83 22.95 -8.52
N SER A 320 -2.10 23.15 -8.12
CA SER A 320 -2.91 24.31 -8.53
C SER A 320 -2.38 25.66 -8.04
N GLU A 321 -1.49 25.67 -7.07
CA GLU A 321 -0.85 26.84 -6.49
C GLU A 321 0.59 27.03 -6.97
N GLY A 322 1.03 26.23 -7.94
CA GLY A 322 2.39 26.24 -8.46
C GLY A 322 3.36 25.38 -7.66
N GLY A 323 2.85 24.60 -6.67
CA GLY A 323 3.60 23.60 -5.92
C GLY A 323 3.74 22.27 -6.67
N ASN A 324 4.09 21.21 -5.93
CA ASN A 324 4.38 19.93 -6.55
C ASN A 324 3.86 18.70 -5.77
N ALA A 325 3.03 18.90 -4.73
CA ALA A 325 2.64 17.84 -3.83
C ALA A 325 2.04 16.62 -4.56
N GLU A 326 1.00 16.81 -5.40
CA GLU A 326 0.38 15.71 -6.12
C GLU A 326 1.34 15.06 -7.11
N ASN A 327 2.18 15.87 -7.80
CA ASN A 327 3.21 15.36 -8.72
C ASN A 327 4.26 14.51 -8.00
N TYR A 328 4.68 14.93 -6.80
CA TYR A 328 5.62 14.18 -5.96
C TYR A 328 5.00 12.84 -5.53
N LEU A 329 3.79 12.88 -4.97
CA LEU A 329 3.10 11.69 -4.51
C LEU A 329 2.87 10.69 -5.64
N LYS A 330 2.50 11.16 -6.82
CA LYS A 330 2.35 10.35 -8.03
C LYS A 330 3.69 9.80 -8.53
N ARG A 331 4.72 10.66 -8.65
CA ARG A 331 6.07 10.27 -9.12
C ARG A 331 6.70 9.18 -8.28
N PHE A 332 6.48 9.20 -6.96
CA PHE A 332 7.01 8.22 -6.02
C PHE A 332 6.01 7.11 -5.69
N HIS A 333 4.97 6.93 -6.48
CA HIS A 333 3.98 5.86 -6.33
C HIS A 333 3.56 5.69 -4.86
N THR A 334 3.16 6.80 -4.22
CA THR A 334 2.89 6.85 -2.79
C THR A 334 1.65 6.03 -2.44
N SER A 335 1.82 5.00 -1.63
CA SER A 335 0.75 4.07 -1.25
C SER A 335 -0.06 4.56 -0.05
N PHE A 336 0.59 5.24 0.91
CA PHE A 336 -0.05 5.67 2.15
C PHE A 336 0.64 6.88 2.79
N LEU A 337 -0.11 7.67 3.57
CA LEU A 337 0.36 8.82 4.34
C LEU A 337 -0.19 8.84 5.77
N ASN A 338 0.52 9.50 6.69
CA ASN A 338 0.12 9.70 8.07
C ASN A 338 -1.03 10.72 8.19
N THR A 339 -2.10 10.39 8.94
CA THR A 339 -3.21 11.31 9.25
C THR A 339 -2.87 12.38 10.29
N SER A 340 -1.84 12.18 11.11
CA SER A 340 -1.54 13.01 12.28
C SER A 340 -0.34 13.91 12.11
N TRP A 341 0.57 13.57 11.23
CA TRP A 341 1.78 14.33 10.95
C TRP A 341 1.98 14.52 9.42
N SER A 342 2.27 15.73 8.94
CA SER A 342 2.23 16.98 9.67
C SER A 342 0.84 17.61 9.59
N GLY A 343 0.27 17.98 10.74
CA GLY A 343 -1.03 18.66 10.77
C GLY A 343 -1.01 20.02 10.06
N ALA A 344 0.14 20.67 10.00
CA ALA A 344 0.32 21.94 9.29
C ALA A 344 0.22 21.74 7.77
N VAL A 345 0.96 20.78 7.19
CA VAL A 345 0.91 20.46 5.75
C VAL A 345 -0.45 19.94 5.35
N ASN A 346 -0.99 18.98 6.10
CA ASN A 346 -2.33 18.44 5.86
C ASN A 346 -3.40 19.52 5.91
N GLY A 347 -3.26 20.49 6.82
CA GLY A 347 -4.16 21.65 6.96
C GLY A 347 -4.10 22.59 5.77
N ASP A 348 -2.92 22.80 5.21
CA ASP A 348 -2.78 23.60 4.00
C ASP A 348 -3.44 22.92 2.79
N TRP A 349 -3.36 21.60 2.68
CA TRP A 349 -4.04 20.83 1.62
C TRP A 349 -5.57 20.78 1.77
N THR A 350 -6.08 20.99 3.01
CA THR A 350 -7.53 20.99 3.28
C THR A 350 -8.23 22.10 2.48
N ASN A 351 -9.32 21.76 1.80
CA ASN A 351 -10.04 22.62 0.85
C ASN A 351 -9.27 22.99 -0.44
N LYS A 352 -8.12 22.37 -0.69
CA LYS A 352 -7.32 22.52 -1.92
C LYS A 352 -7.22 21.15 -2.62
N CYS A 353 -6.09 20.45 -2.47
CA CYS A 353 -5.84 19.17 -3.13
C CYS A 353 -6.11 17.92 -2.28
N ILE A 354 -6.54 18.06 -1.03
CA ILE A 354 -6.69 16.92 -0.13
C ILE A 354 -7.64 15.84 -0.66
N GLU A 355 -8.72 16.23 -1.33
CA GLU A 355 -9.70 15.29 -1.87
C GLU A 355 -9.12 14.44 -3.02
N ASP A 356 -8.29 15.04 -3.86
CA ASP A 356 -7.58 14.31 -4.92
C ASP A 356 -6.50 13.40 -4.32
N ILE A 357 -5.75 13.87 -3.32
CA ILE A 357 -4.75 13.06 -2.61
C ILE A 357 -5.43 11.86 -1.91
N LYS A 358 -6.52 12.04 -1.17
CA LYS A 358 -7.28 10.96 -0.52
C LYS A 358 -7.72 9.90 -1.53
N ARG A 359 -8.23 10.33 -2.68
CA ARG A 359 -8.72 9.46 -3.73
C ARG A 359 -7.62 8.65 -4.37
N ASN A 360 -6.45 9.24 -4.61
CA ASN A 360 -5.40 8.69 -5.45
C ASN A 360 -4.23 8.05 -4.69
N LEU A 361 -4.10 8.25 -3.36
CA LEU A 361 -3.08 7.53 -2.56
C LEU A 361 -3.22 6.02 -2.73
N GLY A 362 -2.13 5.35 -3.12
CA GLY A 362 -2.10 3.94 -3.45
C GLY A 362 -2.81 3.64 -4.78
N TYR A 363 -3.37 2.46 -4.92
CA TYR A 363 -4.08 2.04 -6.12
C TYR A 363 -5.54 2.53 -6.13
N ARG A 364 -6.07 2.78 -7.35
CA ARG A 364 -7.49 3.05 -7.60
C ARG A 364 -7.88 2.40 -8.93
N PHE A 365 -8.31 1.16 -8.87
CA PHE A 365 -8.67 0.40 -10.07
C PHE A 365 -10.07 0.79 -10.57
N VAL A 366 -10.14 1.15 -11.84
CA VAL A 366 -11.37 1.54 -12.54
C VAL A 366 -11.59 0.61 -13.73
N LEU A 367 -12.65 -0.17 -13.68
CA LEU A 367 -13.11 -0.94 -14.83
C LEU A 367 -13.73 0.02 -15.84
N LYS A 368 -13.19 0.06 -17.04
CA LYS A 368 -13.64 0.93 -18.13
C LYS A 368 -14.58 0.21 -19.06
N LYS A 369 -14.30 -1.07 -19.36
CA LYS A 369 -15.04 -1.84 -20.34
C LYS A 369 -15.03 -3.33 -20.00
N GLY A 370 -16.10 -4.01 -20.34
CA GLY A 370 -16.21 -5.47 -20.32
C GLY A 370 -16.86 -6.00 -21.62
N VAL A 371 -16.36 -7.11 -22.12
CA VAL A 371 -16.94 -7.85 -23.25
C VAL A 371 -17.30 -9.24 -22.77
N PHE A 372 -18.55 -9.60 -22.86
CA PHE A 372 -19.12 -10.83 -22.31
C PHE A 372 -19.91 -11.61 -23.35
N PRO A 373 -19.94 -12.95 -23.32
CA PRO A 373 -20.88 -13.70 -24.14
C PRO A 373 -22.32 -13.44 -23.65
N THR A 374 -23.29 -13.49 -24.55
CA THR A 374 -24.72 -13.36 -24.21
C THR A 374 -25.24 -14.57 -23.43
N GLU A 375 -24.58 -15.73 -23.58
CA GLU A 375 -24.89 -16.97 -22.87
C GLU A 375 -23.62 -17.77 -22.57
N ILE A 376 -23.64 -18.58 -21.52
CA ILE A 376 -22.61 -19.55 -21.20
C ILE A 376 -23.12 -20.93 -21.43
N LYS A 377 -22.35 -21.75 -22.20
CA LYS A 377 -22.64 -23.16 -22.46
C LYS A 377 -21.68 -24.05 -21.66
N ASN A 378 -22.24 -25.07 -21.02
CA ASN A 378 -21.43 -26.07 -20.35
C ASN A 378 -20.49 -26.77 -21.32
N LYS A 379 -19.25 -27.04 -20.93
CA LYS A 379 -18.21 -27.70 -21.75
C LYS A 379 -17.79 -26.93 -23.00
N GLU A 380 -18.19 -25.68 -23.13
CA GLU A 380 -17.66 -24.79 -24.14
C GLU A 380 -16.82 -23.69 -23.50
N ALA A 381 -15.77 -23.24 -24.20
CA ALA A 381 -14.93 -22.15 -23.74
C ALA A 381 -15.75 -20.85 -23.66
N THR A 382 -15.67 -20.21 -22.49
CA THR A 382 -16.22 -18.88 -22.24
C THR A 382 -15.11 -17.85 -22.50
N LYS A 383 -15.42 -16.81 -23.30
CA LYS A 383 -14.50 -15.70 -23.56
C LYS A 383 -15.01 -14.44 -22.89
N ILE A 384 -14.16 -13.80 -22.10
CA ILE A 384 -14.45 -12.55 -21.43
C ILE A 384 -13.21 -11.65 -21.57
N SER A 385 -13.42 -10.36 -21.85
CA SER A 385 -12.37 -9.34 -21.86
C SER A 385 -12.76 -8.21 -20.91
N LEU A 386 -11.81 -7.75 -20.09
CA LEU A 386 -11.98 -6.62 -19.19
C LEU A 386 -10.85 -5.60 -19.40
N GLU A 387 -11.20 -4.33 -19.51
CA GLU A 387 -10.26 -3.22 -19.55
C GLU A 387 -10.31 -2.46 -18.22
N ILE A 388 -9.21 -2.52 -17.45
CA ILE A 388 -9.08 -1.90 -16.12
C ILE A 388 -7.92 -0.93 -16.14
N VAL A 389 -8.11 0.30 -15.65
CA VAL A 389 -7.04 1.27 -15.46
C VAL A 389 -6.80 1.51 -13.98
N ASN A 390 -5.56 1.73 -13.60
CA ASN A 390 -5.22 2.18 -12.26
C ASN A 390 -5.06 3.71 -12.26
N GLU A 391 -6.05 4.43 -11.74
CA GLU A 391 -6.03 5.89 -11.62
C GLU A 391 -5.34 6.37 -10.33
N GLY A 392 -4.92 5.46 -9.45
CA GLY A 392 -4.19 5.79 -8.24
C GLY A 392 -2.71 6.04 -8.47
N TYR A 393 -1.99 6.49 -7.44
CA TYR A 393 -0.57 6.80 -7.54
C TYR A 393 0.33 5.56 -7.58
N ALA A 394 -0.10 4.43 -7.03
CA ALA A 394 0.68 3.19 -6.93
C ALA A 394 -0.11 1.96 -7.35
N SER A 395 0.56 0.83 -7.60
CA SER A 395 -0.07 -0.49 -7.66
C SER A 395 -0.28 -1.08 -6.25
N THR A 396 -0.87 -2.28 -6.17
CA THR A 396 -0.78 -3.07 -4.94
C THR A 396 0.67 -3.51 -4.73
N TYR A 397 1.12 -3.59 -3.49
CA TYR A 397 2.49 -4.03 -3.18
C TYR A 397 2.55 -5.45 -2.57
N ASN A 398 1.44 -5.93 -2.01
CA ASN A 398 1.29 -7.32 -1.61
C ASN A 398 0.53 -8.09 -2.69
N TYR A 399 0.89 -9.37 -2.87
CA TYR A 399 0.30 -10.21 -3.91
C TYR A 399 -1.22 -10.34 -3.74
N ARG A 400 -1.95 -10.11 -4.84
CA ARG A 400 -3.37 -10.38 -4.98
C ARG A 400 -3.66 -10.93 -6.37
N PHE A 401 -4.60 -11.83 -6.43
CA PHE A 401 -5.11 -12.38 -7.70
C PHE A 401 -6.54 -11.88 -7.95
N ALA A 402 -7.05 -12.15 -9.12
CA ALA A 402 -8.45 -11.93 -9.45
C ALA A 402 -9.17 -13.26 -9.70
N GLU A 403 -10.48 -13.26 -9.54
CA GLU A 403 -11.35 -14.37 -9.94
C GLU A 403 -12.68 -13.86 -10.47
N LEU A 404 -13.22 -14.58 -11.46
CA LEU A 404 -14.61 -14.42 -11.87
C LEU A 404 -15.51 -15.24 -10.96
N VAL A 405 -16.65 -14.67 -10.59
CA VAL A 405 -17.65 -15.34 -9.77
C VAL A 405 -19.01 -15.30 -10.48
N LEU A 406 -19.56 -16.47 -10.79
CA LEU A 406 -20.95 -16.61 -11.24
C LEU A 406 -21.84 -16.96 -10.05
N ARG A 407 -22.83 -16.12 -9.74
CA ARG A 407 -23.82 -16.34 -8.69
C ARG A 407 -25.17 -16.63 -9.29
N ASN A 408 -25.68 -17.85 -9.11
CA ASN A 408 -27.02 -18.22 -9.59
C ASN A 408 -28.10 -17.38 -8.87
N LYS A 409 -28.95 -16.71 -9.63
CA LYS A 409 -29.94 -15.77 -9.08
C LYS A 409 -31.00 -16.47 -8.22
N GLY A 410 -31.37 -17.71 -8.57
CA GLY A 410 -32.36 -18.50 -7.84
C GLY A 410 -31.80 -19.14 -6.55
N SER A 411 -30.75 -19.96 -6.70
CA SER A 411 -30.20 -20.75 -5.61
C SER A 411 -29.17 -19.99 -4.74
N LYS A 412 -28.67 -18.84 -5.20
CA LYS A 412 -27.55 -18.06 -4.63
C LYS A 412 -26.21 -18.82 -4.55
N LYS A 413 -26.12 -20.03 -5.12
CA LYS A 413 -24.87 -20.77 -5.22
C LYS A 413 -23.91 -20.03 -6.14
N SER A 414 -22.63 -19.96 -5.75
CA SER A 414 -21.56 -19.29 -6.49
C SER A 414 -20.56 -20.31 -7.04
N TYR A 415 -20.05 -20.03 -8.23
CA TYR A 415 -19.02 -20.78 -8.94
C TYR A 415 -17.88 -19.85 -9.28
N ARG A 416 -16.63 -20.28 -9.10
CA ARG A 416 -15.47 -19.40 -9.17
C ARG A 416 -14.46 -19.88 -10.21
N LYS A 417 -13.87 -18.94 -10.91
CA LYS A 417 -12.75 -19.19 -11.84
C LYS A 417 -11.63 -18.19 -11.53
N LYS A 418 -10.51 -18.70 -11.03
CA LYS A 418 -9.31 -17.89 -10.82
C LYS A 418 -8.77 -17.41 -12.16
N ILE A 419 -8.38 -16.15 -12.22
CA ILE A 419 -7.71 -15.49 -13.34
C ILE A 419 -6.21 -15.52 -13.08
N ASP A 420 -5.43 -15.83 -14.10
CA ASP A 420 -3.97 -15.75 -14.02
C ASP A 420 -3.53 -14.29 -14.17
N CYS A 421 -3.48 -13.60 -13.05
CA CYS A 421 -3.01 -12.22 -12.97
C CYS A 421 -2.43 -11.92 -11.59
N ASP A 422 -1.61 -10.87 -11.54
CA ASP A 422 -1.01 -10.32 -10.34
C ASP A 422 -1.25 -8.81 -10.33
N THR A 423 -2.06 -8.33 -9.38
CA THR A 423 -2.43 -6.91 -9.32
C THR A 423 -1.26 -5.98 -9.00
N ARG A 424 -0.11 -6.52 -8.59
CA ARG A 424 1.11 -5.74 -8.40
C ARG A 424 1.67 -5.17 -9.69
N HIS A 425 1.30 -5.77 -10.83
CA HIS A 425 1.63 -5.29 -12.18
C HIS A 425 0.59 -4.33 -12.78
N TRP A 426 -0.45 -3.96 -12.03
CA TRP A 426 -1.43 -2.98 -12.49
C TRP A 426 -0.96 -1.57 -12.11
N PHE A 427 0.01 -1.09 -12.89
CA PHE A 427 0.70 0.17 -12.58
C PHE A 427 -0.16 1.41 -12.82
N SER A 428 0.21 2.52 -12.16
CA SER A 428 -0.46 3.82 -12.27
C SER A 428 -0.54 4.29 -13.72
N ASP A 429 -1.72 4.77 -14.14
CA ASP A 429 -2.06 5.25 -15.49
C ASP A 429 -1.91 4.21 -16.61
N GLU A 430 -1.67 2.94 -16.30
CA GLU A 430 -1.58 1.87 -17.29
C GLU A 430 -2.90 1.11 -17.41
N MET A 431 -3.33 0.87 -18.67
CA MET A 431 -4.49 0.03 -18.98
C MET A 431 -4.10 -1.43 -18.92
N GLN A 432 -4.82 -2.20 -18.13
CA GLN A 432 -4.72 -3.66 -18.07
C GLN A 432 -5.85 -4.27 -18.88
N VAL A 433 -5.52 -5.11 -19.85
CA VAL A 433 -6.47 -5.86 -20.63
C VAL A 433 -6.41 -7.33 -20.18
N LEU A 434 -7.49 -7.80 -19.59
CA LEU A 434 -7.62 -9.20 -19.16
C LEU A 434 -8.45 -9.97 -20.18
N ASP A 435 -7.78 -10.53 -21.17
CA ASP A 435 -8.41 -11.41 -22.17
C ASP A 435 -8.39 -12.85 -21.66
N MET A 436 -9.56 -13.40 -21.42
CA MET A 436 -9.75 -14.72 -20.82
C MET A 436 -10.52 -15.64 -21.74
N GLU A 437 -9.99 -16.85 -21.97
CA GLU A 437 -10.69 -17.95 -22.61
C GLU A 437 -10.54 -19.21 -21.76
N PHE A 438 -11.63 -19.74 -21.23
CA PHE A 438 -11.60 -20.85 -20.29
C PHE A 438 -12.92 -21.63 -20.24
N GLU A 439 -12.86 -22.85 -19.73
CA GLU A 439 -14.04 -23.63 -19.31
C GLU A 439 -14.28 -23.43 -17.80
N TRP A 440 -15.54 -23.39 -17.40
CA TRP A 440 -15.89 -23.37 -15.99
C TRP A 440 -15.49 -24.70 -15.32
N PRO A 441 -14.90 -24.68 -14.10
CA PRO A 441 -14.34 -25.87 -13.46
C PRO A 441 -15.39 -26.89 -13.02
N GLU A 442 -16.66 -26.47 -12.91
CA GLU A 442 -17.80 -27.32 -12.57
C GLU A 442 -18.89 -27.20 -13.63
N THR A 443 -19.71 -28.27 -13.80
CA THR A 443 -20.94 -28.16 -14.56
C THR A 443 -21.92 -27.22 -13.91
N LEU A 444 -22.27 -26.16 -14.63
CA LEU A 444 -23.18 -25.12 -14.13
C LEU A 444 -24.64 -25.58 -14.38
N PRO A 445 -25.53 -25.52 -13.36
CA PRO A 445 -26.96 -25.67 -13.61
C PRO A 445 -27.46 -24.61 -14.59
N GLY A 446 -28.37 -25.00 -15.48
CA GLY A 446 -29.05 -24.05 -16.37
C GLY A 446 -29.81 -22.99 -15.55
N GLY A 447 -29.85 -21.76 -16.04
CA GLY A 447 -30.55 -20.67 -15.39
C GLY A 447 -29.88 -19.31 -15.53
N GLU A 448 -30.38 -18.33 -14.79
CA GLU A 448 -29.93 -16.96 -14.81
C GLU A 448 -28.91 -16.71 -13.69
N TYR A 449 -27.82 -16.02 -14.03
CA TYR A 449 -26.69 -15.72 -13.13
C TYR A 449 -26.33 -14.25 -13.16
N GLU A 450 -25.70 -13.80 -12.10
CA GLU A 450 -24.92 -12.56 -12.02
C GLU A 450 -23.43 -12.90 -12.16
N LEU A 451 -22.67 -12.06 -12.84
CA LEU A 451 -21.22 -12.22 -13.00
C LEU A 451 -20.49 -11.10 -12.24
N PHE A 452 -19.49 -11.48 -11.46
CA PHE A 452 -18.69 -10.55 -10.66
C PHE A 452 -17.19 -10.76 -10.91
N LEU A 453 -16.42 -9.70 -10.64
CA LEU A 453 -14.97 -9.76 -10.41
C LEU A 453 -14.71 -9.69 -8.90
N ASN A 454 -13.99 -10.66 -8.37
CA ASN A 454 -13.48 -10.64 -7.01
C ASN A 454 -11.96 -10.43 -7.02
N LEU A 455 -11.48 -9.50 -6.20
CA LEU A 455 -10.07 -9.19 -5.96
C LEU A 455 -9.77 -9.41 -4.47
N PRO A 456 -9.74 -10.66 -4.00
CA PRO A 456 -9.66 -10.99 -2.58
C PRO A 456 -8.26 -10.75 -2.01
N ASP A 457 -8.13 -10.81 -0.68
CA ASP A 457 -6.83 -11.05 -0.05
C ASP A 457 -6.35 -12.47 -0.38
N ALA A 458 -5.04 -12.61 -0.62
CA ALA A 458 -4.46 -13.92 -0.97
C ALA A 458 -4.34 -14.87 0.24
N SER A 459 -4.42 -14.34 1.46
CA SER A 459 -4.31 -15.13 2.69
C SER A 459 -5.60 -15.92 2.94
N PRO A 460 -5.53 -17.24 3.18
CA PRO A 460 -6.73 -18.07 3.38
C PRO A 460 -7.64 -17.60 4.53
N SER A 461 -7.06 -17.02 5.59
CA SER A 461 -7.77 -16.44 6.74
C SER A 461 -8.63 -15.23 6.38
N LEU A 462 -8.28 -14.49 5.31
CA LEU A 462 -8.90 -13.24 4.91
C LEU A 462 -9.68 -13.33 3.59
N TYR A 463 -9.46 -14.40 2.83
CA TYR A 463 -9.98 -14.59 1.47
C TYR A 463 -11.49 -14.36 1.31
N ASN A 464 -12.30 -14.81 2.27
CA ASN A 464 -13.75 -14.67 2.21
C ASN A 464 -14.29 -13.44 2.97
N ARG A 465 -13.43 -12.54 3.38
CA ARG A 465 -13.79 -11.36 4.17
C ARG A 465 -13.88 -10.13 3.26
N PRO A 466 -15.10 -9.53 3.09
CA PRO A 466 -15.34 -8.42 2.17
C PRO A 466 -14.42 -7.20 2.43
N GLU A 467 -14.12 -6.91 3.70
CA GLU A 467 -13.30 -5.77 4.12
C GLU A 467 -11.83 -5.87 3.68
N TYR A 468 -11.38 -7.04 3.23
CA TYR A 468 -10.05 -7.26 2.66
C TYR A 468 -10.05 -7.42 1.13
N ALA A 469 -11.22 -7.41 0.50
CA ALA A 469 -11.33 -7.42 -0.95
C ALA A 469 -11.21 -6.00 -1.53
N ILE A 470 -10.79 -5.88 -2.77
CA ILE A 470 -10.64 -4.60 -3.46
C ILE A 470 -11.96 -4.21 -4.14
N ARG A 471 -12.49 -3.05 -3.77
CA ARG A 471 -13.57 -2.34 -4.45
C ARG A 471 -13.01 -1.61 -5.68
N LEU A 472 -13.61 -1.82 -6.85
CA LEU A 472 -13.35 -1.01 -8.04
C LEU A 472 -14.05 0.35 -7.94
N ALA A 473 -13.37 1.38 -8.43
CA ALA A 473 -13.92 2.74 -8.52
C ALA A 473 -14.77 2.90 -9.79
N SER A 474 -15.79 2.05 -9.93
CA SER A 474 -16.61 2.00 -11.15
C SER A 474 -18.08 1.95 -10.84
N THR A 475 -18.87 2.44 -11.81
CA THR A 475 -20.34 2.39 -11.76
C THR A 475 -20.90 1.64 -12.98
N TYR A 476 -22.00 0.93 -12.77
CA TYR A 476 -22.84 0.36 -13.81
C TYR A 476 -24.22 1.02 -13.70
N GLU A 477 -24.72 1.63 -14.77
CA GLU A 477 -25.98 2.39 -14.77
C GLU A 477 -26.08 3.44 -13.63
N SER A 478 -24.95 4.10 -13.35
CA SER A 478 -24.79 5.12 -12.28
C SER A 478 -24.75 4.58 -10.84
N GLU A 479 -24.86 3.27 -10.64
CA GLU A 479 -24.73 2.65 -9.31
C GLU A 479 -23.33 2.04 -9.15
N PRO A 480 -22.69 2.11 -7.96
CA PRO A 480 -21.43 1.45 -7.70
C PRO A 480 -21.49 -0.06 -8.01
N VAL A 481 -20.47 -0.58 -8.66
CA VAL A 481 -20.40 -2.03 -8.96
C VAL A 481 -20.14 -2.89 -7.71
N TRP A 482 -19.88 -2.29 -6.57
CA TRP A 482 -19.47 -2.97 -5.33
C TRP A 482 -20.66 -3.60 -4.57
N ASP A 483 -20.57 -4.91 -4.32
CA ASP A 483 -21.44 -5.62 -3.38
C ASP A 483 -20.74 -5.73 -2.01
N ALA A 484 -21.11 -4.87 -1.07
CA ALA A 484 -20.48 -4.80 0.26
C ALA A 484 -20.69 -6.07 1.11
N VAL A 485 -21.68 -6.90 0.80
CA VAL A 485 -21.93 -8.15 1.54
C VAL A 485 -20.93 -9.23 1.18
N THR A 486 -20.55 -9.30 -0.09
CA THR A 486 -19.65 -10.34 -0.61
C THR A 486 -18.23 -9.87 -0.83
N GLY A 487 -18.02 -8.55 -1.00
CA GLY A 487 -16.73 -8.00 -1.42
C GLY A 487 -16.46 -8.18 -2.91
N TRP A 488 -17.48 -8.35 -3.74
CA TRP A 488 -17.35 -8.56 -5.16
C TRP A 488 -17.78 -7.33 -5.97
N ASN A 489 -17.24 -7.20 -7.16
CA ASN A 489 -17.54 -6.11 -8.08
C ASN A 489 -18.42 -6.64 -9.22
N LEU A 490 -19.64 -6.13 -9.38
CA LEU A 490 -20.58 -6.56 -10.40
C LEU A 490 -20.07 -6.22 -11.81
N LEU A 491 -19.94 -7.25 -12.64
CA LEU A 491 -19.60 -7.11 -14.06
C LEU A 491 -20.87 -7.13 -14.93
N LEU A 492 -21.76 -8.08 -14.67
CA LEU A 492 -22.97 -8.26 -15.46
C LEU A 492 -24.12 -8.70 -14.56
N PRO A 493 -25.24 -7.95 -14.53
CA PRO A 493 -26.37 -8.26 -13.65
C PRO A 493 -27.17 -9.49 -14.09
N SER A 494 -27.01 -9.93 -15.34
CA SER A 494 -27.72 -11.11 -15.86
C SER A 494 -26.98 -11.74 -17.02
N ILE A 495 -26.75 -13.05 -16.92
CA ILE A 495 -26.23 -13.92 -18.00
C ILE A 495 -26.90 -15.28 -17.91
N GLN A 496 -27.28 -15.84 -19.04
CA GLN A 496 -27.92 -17.17 -19.12
C GLN A 496 -26.86 -18.27 -19.17
N VAL A 497 -27.04 -19.30 -18.36
CA VAL A 497 -26.31 -20.57 -18.50
C VAL A 497 -27.28 -21.58 -19.14
N ILE A 498 -26.89 -22.14 -20.28
CA ILE A 498 -27.64 -23.16 -21.00
C ILE A 498 -26.87 -24.48 -21.03
N ASN A 499 -27.60 -25.60 -21.06
CA ASN A 499 -27.02 -26.95 -21.05
C ASN A 499 -26.68 -27.43 -22.46
#